data_fa219447c2ed364bce913f95bfc7c39b
#
_entry.id   fa219447c2ed364bce913f95bfc7c39b
#
_cell.length_a   1.000
_cell.length_b   1.000
_cell.length_c   1.000
_cell.angle_alpha   90.00
_cell.angle_beta   90.00
_cell.angle_gamma   90.00
#
_symmetry.space_group_name_H-M   'P 1'
#
loop_
_entity.id
_entity.type
_entity.pdbx_description
1 polymer ?
#
loop_
_entity_poly.entity_id
_entity_poly.type
_entity_poly.pdbx_seq_one_letter_code
_entity_poly.pdbx_strand_id
1 'polypeptide(L)'
;MKRTLLGPVKTVLLLLLLTANGMVLAAPAVAGTAAEIDQEVGVALVKLHAAAPAAIELTKVAKGILVFPNVIKAGLVIGGQYGEGALLVEGKTVAYYNTIAASYGLQAGAQSFGYAMFLMTNEAMDYLNKSEGWEVGVGPSVVVMDEGMAKSLTSSTAKEDIYAFIFGQKGLMAGIGLQGSKITKITPGQ
;
A
#
# COMPACT_ATOMS: atom_id res chain seq x y z
N MET A 1 39.76 -55.26 3.67
CA MET A 1 39.63 -54.02 4.45
C MET A 1 39.90 -52.80 3.55
N LYS A 2 38.87 -52.13 3.07
CA LYS A 2 39.01 -50.86 2.29
C LYS A 2 38.47 -49.72 3.18
N ARG A 3 39.36 -48.86 3.68
CA ARG A 3 39.03 -47.61 4.34
C ARG A 3 38.75 -46.54 3.30
N THR A 4 37.53 -46.11 3.18
CA THR A 4 37.13 -44.95 2.42
C THR A 4 37.35 -43.70 3.27
N LEU A 5 38.37 -42.93 2.94
CA LEU A 5 38.62 -41.59 3.50
C LEU A 5 37.59 -40.63 2.89
N LEU A 6 36.61 -40.20 3.71
CA LEU A 6 35.81 -39.06 3.32
C LEU A 6 36.68 -37.77 3.42
N GLY A 7 36.88 -37.13 2.29
CA GLY A 7 37.73 -35.95 2.20
C GLY A 7 37.10 -34.70 2.88
N PRO A 8 37.92 -33.73 3.26
CA PRO A 8 37.54 -32.56 4.05
C PRO A 8 36.55 -31.58 3.37
N VAL A 9 36.23 -31.82 2.10
CA VAL A 9 35.37 -30.91 1.30
C VAL A 9 33.91 -30.90 1.77
N LYS A 10 33.40 -31.99 2.33
CA LYS A 10 32.01 -32.04 2.81
C LYS A 10 31.79 -31.33 4.15
N THR A 11 32.82 -31.21 4.95
CA THR A 11 32.73 -30.54 6.28
C THR A 11 32.79 -29.02 6.14
N VAL A 12 33.46 -28.48 5.13
CA VAL A 12 33.52 -27.03 4.87
C VAL A 12 32.20 -26.51 4.32
N LEU A 13 31.48 -27.31 3.53
CA LEU A 13 30.18 -26.89 2.97
C LEU A 13 29.07 -26.83 4.03
N LEU A 14 29.16 -27.62 5.08
CA LEU A 14 28.18 -27.63 6.16
C LEU A 14 28.40 -26.49 7.18
N LEU A 15 29.64 -26.01 7.33
CA LEU A 15 29.95 -24.86 8.21
C LEU A 15 29.59 -23.52 7.58
N LEU A 16 29.56 -23.40 6.25
CA LEU A 16 29.17 -22.16 5.55
C LEU A 16 27.66 -21.91 5.57
N LEU A 17 26.84 -22.91 5.86
CA LEU A 17 25.39 -22.77 5.95
C LEU A 17 24.90 -22.32 7.35
N LEU A 18 25.75 -22.31 8.37
CA LEU A 18 25.35 -21.95 9.74
C LEU A 18 25.64 -20.47 10.12
N THR A 19 26.30 -19.69 9.26
CA THR A 19 26.62 -18.28 9.58
C THR A 19 25.74 -17.25 8.91
N ALA A 20 24.70 -17.68 8.17
CA ALA A 20 23.74 -16.77 7.52
C ALA A 20 22.50 -16.46 8.36
N ASN A 21 22.56 -16.60 9.69
CA ASN A 21 21.63 -15.92 10.58
C ASN A 21 22.05 -14.45 10.73
N GLY A 22 22.04 -13.73 9.61
CA GLY A 22 22.01 -12.29 9.58
C GLY A 22 20.71 -11.86 10.25
N MET A 23 20.82 -11.46 11.51
CA MET A 23 19.80 -10.77 12.27
C MET A 23 19.47 -9.51 11.45
N VAL A 24 18.42 -9.58 10.64
CA VAL A 24 17.83 -8.39 10.04
C VAL A 24 17.27 -7.60 11.22
N LEU A 25 18.07 -6.68 11.73
CA LEU A 25 17.59 -5.65 12.63
C LEU A 25 16.58 -4.84 11.80
N ALA A 26 15.30 -5.19 11.93
CA ALA A 26 14.25 -4.32 11.49
C ALA A 26 14.42 -3.01 12.25
N ALA A 27 14.95 -1.98 11.57
CA ALA A 27 14.92 -0.65 12.12
C ALA A 27 13.45 -0.35 12.45
N PRO A 28 13.14 0.20 13.64
CA PRO A 28 11.78 0.63 13.92
C PRO A 28 11.38 1.60 12.81
N ALA A 29 10.28 1.31 12.12
CA ALA A 29 9.68 2.26 11.20
C ALA A 29 9.27 3.46 12.07
N VAL A 30 10.00 4.56 11.96
CA VAL A 30 9.61 5.82 12.61
C VAL A 30 8.35 6.27 11.88
N ALA A 31 7.26 6.41 12.61
CA ALA A 31 6.03 6.97 12.05
C ALA A 31 6.32 8.38 11.53
N GLY A 32 5.85 8.68 10.32
CA GLY A 32 6.02 10.01 9.73
C GLY A 32 5.32 11.07 10.58
N THR A 33 5.89 12.27 10.61
CA THR A 33 5.20 13.43 11.19
C THR A 33 4.01 13.84 10.32
N ALA A 34 3.04 14.53 10.90
CA ALA A 34 1.90 15.05 10.16
C ALA A 34 2.33 15.89 8.94
N ALA A 35 3.33 16.75 9.11
CA ALA A 35 3.84 17.62 8.05
C ALA A 35 4.51 16.83 6.91
N GLU A 36 5.25 15.76 7.22
CA GLU A 36 5.86 14.89 6.21
C GLU A 36 4.79 14.14 5.43
N ILE A 37 3.80 13.55 6.10
CA ILE A 37 2.69 12.86 5.44
C ILE A 37 1.92 13.82 4.53
N ASP A 38 1.60 15.03 4.99
CA ASP A 38 0.89 16.03 4.19
C ASP A 38 1.66 16.45 2.95
N GLN A 39 2.98 16.67 3.08
CA GLN A 39 3.85 17.00 1.95
C GLN A 39 3.88 15.87 0.93
N GLU A 40 4.08 14.62 1.38
CA GLU A 40 4.12 13.46 0.50
C GLU A 40 2.78 13.23 -0.21
N VAL A 41 1.66 13.39 0.50
CA VAL A 41 0.30 13.30 -0.05
C VAL A 41 0.08 14.35 -1.14
N GLY A 42 0.50 15.59 -0.93
CA GLY A 42 0.42 16.64 -1.96
C GLY A 42 1.20 16.28 -3.23
N VAL A 43 2.43 15.80 -3.08
CA VAL A 43 3.27 15.33 -4.21
C VAL A 43 2.63 14.12 -4.90
N ALA A 44 2.06 13.20 -4.15
CA ALA A 44 1.42 12.00 -4.67
C ALA A 44 0.18 12.33 -5.51
N LEU A 45 -0.66 13.27 -5.06
CA LEU A 45 -1.84 13.73 -5.81
C LEU A 45 -1.45 14.40 -7.14
N VAL A 46 -0.40 15.22 -7.16
CA VAL A 46 0.11 15.81 -8.41
C VAL A 46 0.53 14.72 -9.40
N LYS A 47 1.25 13.69 -8.93
CA LYS A 47 1.65 12.54 -9.77
C LYS A 47 0.44 11.76 -10.28
N LEU A 48 -0.54 11.50 -9.42
CA LEU A 48 -1.77 10.79 -9.79
C LEU A 48 -2.55 11.56 -10.86
N HIS A 49 -2.75 12.87 -10.67
CA HIS A 49 -3.47 13.71 -11.61
C HIS A 49 -2.77 13.79 -12.98
N ALA A 50 -1.44 13.78 -13.00
CA ALA A 50 -0.68 13.73 -14.25
C ALA A 50 -0.79 12.37 -14.96
N ALA A 51 -0.90 11.27 -14.20
CA ALA A 51 -0.99 9.91 -14.74
C ALA A 51 -2.41 9.50 -15.12
N ALA A 52 -3.43 9.99 -14.40
CA ALA A 52 -4.82 9.58 -14.54
C ALA A 52 -5.78 10.79 -14.56
N PRO A 53 -6.13 11.32 -15.73
CA PRO A 53 -7.07 12.45 -15.85
C PRO A 53 -8.43 12.21 -15.16
N ALA A 54 -8.93 10.97 -15.13
CA ALA A 54 -10.15 10.63 -14.41
C ALA A 54 -10.08 10.93 -12.90
N ALA A 55 -8.90 10.85 -12.30
CA ALA A 55 -8.70 11.22 -10.90
C ALA A 55 -8.98 12.71 -10.66
N ILE A 56 -8.71 13.58 -11.64
CA ILE A 56 -9.04 15.01 -11.56
C ILE A 56 -10.57 15.21 -11.51
N GLU A 57 -11.30 14.47 -12.33
CA GLU A 57 -12.77 14.56 -12.36
C GLU A 57 -13.38 14.04 -11.04
N LEU A 58 -12.85 12.92 -10.52
CA LEU A 58 -13.31 12.39 -9.24
C LEU A 58 -12.98 13.32 -8.06
N THR A 59 -11.85 14.01 -8.10
CA THR A 59 -11.48 15.01 -7.06
C THR A 59 -12.57 16.07 -6.87
N LYS A 60 -13.28 16.45 -7.94
CA LYS A 60 -14.31 17.51 -7.91
C LYS A 60 -15.59 17.07 -7.19
N VAL A 61 -15.86 15.77 -7.13
CA VAL A 61 -17.14 15.22 -6.65
C VAL A 61 -17.03 14.27 -5.46
N ALA A 62 -15.82 13.81 -5.15
CA ALA A 62 -15.57 12.93 -4.00
C ALA A 62 -15.86 13.63 -2.68
N LYS A 63 -16.44 12.91 -1.72
CA LYS A 63 -16.67 13.38 -0.35
C LYS A 63 -15.38 13.43 0.46
N GLY A 64 -14.42 12.57 0.11
CA GLY A 64 -13.09 12.54 0.68
C GLY A 64 -12.14 11.76 -0.22
N ILE A 65 -10.84 12.03 -0.07
CA ILE A 65 -9.77 11.34 -0.80
C ILE A 65 -8.77 10.83 0.22
N LEU A 66 -8.69 9.51 0.37
CA LEU A 66 -7.70 8.86 1.21
C LEU A 66 -6.49 8.52 0.35
N VAL A 67 -5.33 9.12 0.66
CA VAL A 67 -4.11 8.99 -0.15
C VAL A 67 -3.00 8.37 0.68
N PHE A 68 -2.43 7.29 0.18
CA PHE A 68 -1.20 6.68 0.68
C PHE A 68 -0.08 6.92 -0.35
N PRO A 69 0.79 7.90 -0.11
CA PRO A 69 1.79 8.34 -1.10
C PRO A 69 2.84 7.28 -1.40
N ASN A 70 3.16 6.46 -0.41
CA ASN A 70 4.19 5.43 -0.52
C ASN A 70 3.84 4.21 0.34
N VAL A 71 3.45 3.14 -0.31
CA VAL A 71 3.21 1.83 0.33
C VAL A 71 4.34 0.91 -0.06
N ILE A 72 5.04 0.37 0.94
CA ILE A 72 6.11 -0.60 0.76
C ILE A 72 5.51 -2.00 0.93
N LYS A 73 5.74 -2.85 -0.05
CA LYS A 73 5.42 -4.29 -0.01
C LYS A 73 6.73 -5.06 -0.17
N ALA A 74 7.03 -5.95 0.77
CA ALA A 74 8.23 -6.77 0.74
C ALA A 74 7.96 -8.17 1.27
N GLY A 75 8.71 -9.16 0.76
CA GLY A 75 8.61 -10.56 1.23
C GLY A 75 9.38 -11.54 0.37
N LEU A 76 9.49 -12.77 0.88
CA LEU A 76 10.02 -13.92 0.16
C LEU A 76 8.94 -14.98 -0.07
N VAL A 77 8.49 -15.69 0.95
CA VAL A 77 7.37 -16.65 0.92
C VAL A 77 6.19 -16.07 1.69
N ILE A 78 6.52 -15.34 2.75
CA ILE A 78 5.60 -14.51 3.53
C ILE A 78 6.01 -13.08 3.29
N GLY A 79 5.06 -12.22 3.01
CA GLY A 79 5.29 -10.80 2.77
C GLY A 79 4.38 -9.94 3.61
N GLY A 80 4.75 -8.67 3.73
CA GLY A 80 3.96 -7.63 4.36
C GLY A 80 3.91 -6.38 3.50
N GLN A 81 2.89 -5.58 3.76
CA GLN A 81 2.69 -4.27 3.16
C GLN A 81 2.41 -3.27 4.27
N TYR A 82 3.00 -2.09 4.16
CA TYR A 82 2.79 -0.98 5.07
C TYR A 82 2.90 0.36 4.34
N GLY A 83 2.06 1.30 4.73
CA GLY A 83 2.13 2.68 4.29
C GLY A 83 1.30 3.59 5.19
N GLU A 84 1.69 4.86 5.26
CA GLU A 84 0.96 5.92 5.96
C GLU A 84 0.38 6.89 4.94
N GLY A 85 -0.71 7.56 5.31
CA GLY A 85 -1.41 8.48 4.43
C GLY A 85 -2.39 9.37 5.16
N ALA A 86 -3.05 10.22 4.39
CA ALA A 86 -4.00 11.18 4.91
C ALA A 86 -5.35 11.15 4.17
N LEU A 87 -6.42 11.41 4.90
CA LEU A 87 -7.75 11.68 4.38
C LEU A 87 -7.91 13.18 4.17
N LEU A 88 -8.19 13.56 2.93
CA LEU A 88 -8.49 14.93 2.56
C LEU A 88 -9.99 15.11 2.34
N VAL A 89 -10.54 16.18 2.89
CA VAL A 89 -11.89 16.67 2.62
C VAL A 89 -11.77 18.12 2.14
N GLU A 90 -12.32 18.42 0.99
CA GLU A 90 -12.20 19.76 0.36
C GLU A 90 -10.74 20.24 0.26
N GLY A 91 -9.82 19.30 -0.02
CA GLY A 91 -8.39 19.60 -0.16
C GLY A 91 -7.63 19.82 1.15
N LYS A 92 -8.26 19.63 2.31
CA LYS A 92 -7.64 19.77 3.63
C LYS A 92 -7.51 18.42 4.31
N THR A 93 -6.38 18.13 4.93
CA THR A 93 -6.21 16.95 5.76
C THR A 93 -7.11 17.01 7.00
N VAL A 94 -7.91 15.97 7.20
CA VAL A 94 -8.82 15.83 8.36
C VAL A 94 -8.47 14.67 9.28
N ALA A 95 -7.72 13.68 8.78
CA ALA A 95 -7.28 12.53 9.57
C ALA A 95 -6.11 11.81 8.87
N TYR A 96 -5.36 11.02 9.65
CA TYR A 96 -4.27 10.20 9.16
C TYR A 96 -4.59 8.73 9.35
N TYR A 97 -4.08 7.90 8.44
CA TYR A 97 -4.33 6.46 8.43
C TYR A 97 -3.06 5.70 8.05
N ASN A 98 -2.98 4.46 8.50
CA ASN A 98 -2.05 3.50 7.93
C ASN A 98 -2.79 2.41 7.15
N THR A 99 -2.08 1.73 6.29
CA THR A 99 -2.52 0.53 5.60
C THR A 99 -1.55 -0.60 5.88
N ILE A 100 -2.09 -1.76 6.26
CA ILE A 100 -1.31 -2.96 6.56
C ILE A 100 -1.96 -4.14 5.83
N ALA A 101 -1.15 -4.98 5.19
CA ALA A 101 -1.60 -6.27 4.69
C ALA A 101 -0.50 -7.32 4.87
N ALA A 102 -0.92 -8.57 5.07
CA ALA A 102 -0.06 -9.74 4.99
C ALA A 102 -0.32 -10.47 3.68
N SER A 103 0.71 -11.04 3.08
CA SER A 103 0.60 -11.84 1.86
C SER A 103 1.39 -13.14 1.99
N TYR A 104 0.85 -14.22 1.41
CA TYR A 104 1.48 -15.53 1.31
C TYR A 104 1.61 -15.89 -0.16
N GLY A 105 2.71 -16.50 -0.53
CA GLY A 105 2.94 -16.99 -1.89
C GLY A 105 4.41 -16.96 -2.30
N LEU A 106 4.71 -17.54 -3.46
CA LEU A 106 6.05 -17.48 -4.06
C LEU A 106 6.33 -16.07 -4.60
N GLN A 107 6.58 -15.13 -3.68
CA GLN A 107 6.89 -13.74 -3.98
C GLN A 107 8.26 -13.45 -3.40
N ALA A 108 9.21 -13.07 -4.24
CA ALA A 108 10.52 -12.60 -3.78
C ALA A 108 10.72 -11.17 -4.28
N GLY A 109 11.00 -10.26 -3.37
CA GLY A 109 11.34 -8.89 -3.76
C GLY A 109 10.77 -7.82 -2.85
N ALA A 110 10.96 -6.59 -3.28
CA ALA A 110 10.38 -5.40 -2.68
C ALA A 110 9.79 -4.51 -3.79
N GLN A 111 8.70 -3.86 -3.47
CA GLN A 111 7.98 -2.93 -4.33
C GLN A 111 7.49 -1.76 -3.52
N SER A 112 7.48 -0.58 -4.11
CA SER A 112 6.78 0.57 -3.57
C SER A 112 5.77 1.11 -4.60
N PHE A 113 4.66 1.61 -4.11
CA PHE A 113 3.61 2.22 -4.91
C PHE A 113 2.79 3.19 -4.06
N GLY A 114 2.17 4.16 -4.72
CA GLY A 114 1.13 4.97 -4.10
C GLY A 114 -0.25 4.42 -4.46
N TYR A 115 -1.24 4.66 -3.62
CA TYR A 115 -2.62 4.53 -4.03
C TYR A 115 -3.51 5.60 -3.40
N ALA A 116 -4.59 5.94 -4.10
CA ALA A 116 -5.58 6.90 -3.64
C ALA A 116 -6.98 6.31 -3.79
N MET A 117 -7.80 6.48 -2.78
CA MET A 117 -9.19 6.06 -2.74
C MET A 117 -10.10 7.28 -2.72
N PHE A 118 -10.90 7.45 -3.75
CA PHE A 118 -11.92 8.50 -3.84
C PHE A 118 -13.22 7.97 -3.25
N LEU A 119 -13.57 8.45 -2.07
CA LEU A 119 -14.79 8.10 -1.38
C LEU A 119 -15.93 8.95 -1.93
N MET A 120 -16.86 8.33 -2.66
CA MET A 120 -17.90 9.03 -3.41
C MET A 120 -19.16 9.26 -2.59
N THR A 121 -19.40 8.42 -1.58
CA THR A 121 -20.62 8.42 -0.79
C THR A 121 -20.35 8.78 0.68
N ASN A 122 -21.37 9.29 1.36
CA ASN A 122 -21.30 9.50 2.80
C ASN A 122 -21.17 8.16 3.55
N GLU A 123 -21.75 7.09 3.01
CA GLU A 123 -21.64 5.74 3.57
C GLU A 123 -20.18 5.26 3.60
N ALA A 124 -19.42 5.47 2.52
CA ALA A 124 -18.00 5.16 2.48
C ALA A 124 -17.20 5.99 3.51
N MET A 125 -17.50 7.27 3.66
CA MET A 125 -16.89 8.14 4.67
C MET A 125 -17.23 7.68 6.10
N ASP A 126 -18.49 7.37 6.35
CA ASP A 126 -18.95 6.89 7.65
C ASP A 126 -18.33 5.53 8.00
N TYR A 127 -18.21 4.64 7.03
CA TYR A 127 -17.58 3.34 7.21
C TYR A 127 -16.11 3.47 7.62
N LEU A 128 -15.36 4.33 6.92
CA LEU A 128 -13.97 4.62 7.26
C LEU A 128 -13.84 5.23 8.67
N ASN A 129 -14.76 6.12 9.07
CA ASN A 129 -14.69 6.81 10.35
C ASN A 129 -15.14 5.95 11.55
N LYS A 130 -16.06 5.01 11.34
CA LYS A 130 -16.62 4.15 12.40
C LYS A 130 -15.80 2.89 12.66
N SER A 131 -15.02 2.44 11.70
CA SER A 131 -14.26 1.20 11.83
C SER A 131 -13.00 1.40 12.67
N GLU A 132 -12.79 0.52 13.66
CA GLU A 132 -11.48 0.38 14.33
C GLU A 132 -10.42 -0.25 13.41
N GLY A 133 -10.57 -0.06 12.13
CA GLY A 133 -9.78 -0.59 11.03
C GLY A 133 -10.69 -1.18 9.96
N TRP A 134 -10.65 -0.58 8.78
CA TRP A 134 -11.40 -1.05 7.63
C TRP A 134 -10.58 -2.07 6.84
N GLU A 135 -11.15 -3.25 6.60
CA GLU A 135 -10.59 -4.23 5.69
C GLU A 135 -11.15 -3.97 4.28
N VAL A 136 -10.26 -3.62 3.34
CA VAL A 136 -10.65 -3.33 1.95
C VAL A 136 -11.23 -4.59 1.29
N GLY A 137 -12.43 -4.45 0.75
CA GLY A 137 -13.21 -5.57 0.21
C GLY A 137 -14.33 -6.05 1.13
N VAL A 138 -14.45 -5.46 2.33
CA VAL A 138 -15.59 -5.66 3.25
C VAL A 138 -16.30 -4.31 3.41
N GLY A 139 -17.62 -4.28 3.23
CA GLY A 139 -18.44 -3.07 3.32
C GLY A 139 -18.60 -2.37 1.97
N PRO A 140 -18.30 -1.07 1.84
CA PRO A 140 -18.50 -0.30 0.61
C PRO A 140 -17.80 -0.91 -0.60
N SER A 141 -18.41 -0.77 -1.78
CA SER A 141 -17.83 -1.25 -3.04
C SER A 141 -16.55 -0.49 -3.37
N VAL A 142 -15.50 -1.22 -3.78
CA VAL A 142 -14.21 -0.65 -4.19
C VAL A 142 -13.87 -1.12 -5.59
N VAL A 143 -13.76 -0.19 -6.52
CA VAL A 143 -13.30 -0.46 -7.90
C VAL A 143 -11.88 0.05 -8.06
N VAL A 144 -10.95 -0.85 -8.40
CA VAL A 144 -9.58 -0.48 -8.74
C VAL A 144 -9.54 -0.06 -10.20
N MET A 145 -9.12 1.18 -10.44
CA MET A 145 -9.07 1.80 -11.75
C MET A 145 -7.79 1.41 -12.49
N ASP A 146 -7.94 0.85 -13.67
CA ASP A 146 -6.88 0.71 -14.67
C ASP A 146 -6.95 1.84 -15.73
N GLU A 147 -5.96 1.87 -16.64
CA GLU A 147 -5.91 2.90 -17.69
C GLU A 147 -7.15 2.89 -18.62
N GLY A 148 -7.71 1.71 -18.89
CA GLY A 148 -8.88 1.56 -19.77
C GLY A 148 -10.14 2.11 -19.11
N MET A 149 -10.39 1.73 -17.88
CA MET A 149 -11.50 2.22 -17.07
C MET A 149 -11.39 3.72 -16.82
N ALA A 150 -10.18 4.21 -16.52
CA ALA A 150 -9.95 5.62 -16.27
C ALA A 150 -10.27 6.53 -17.48
N LYS A 151 -10.12 6.04 -18.71
CA LYS A 151 -10.46 6.81 -19.93
C LYS A 151 -11.97 7.00 -20.14
N SER A 152 -12.79 6.09 -19.61
CA SER A 152 -14.25 6.12 -19.77
C SER A 152 -15.00 6.70 -18.58
N LEU A 153 -14.33 6.88 -17.44
CA LEU A 153 -14.95 7.37 -16.22
C LEU A 153 -15.08 8.89 -16.24
N THR A 154 -16.28 9.36 -15.94
CA THR A 154 -16.60 10.78 -15.76
C THR A 154 -17.30 10.97 -14.41
N SER A 155 -17.41 12.20 -13.94
CA SER A 155 -18.14 12.51 -12.70
C SER A 155 -19.61 12.10 -12.74
N SER A 156 -20.22 12.02 -13.94
CA SER A 156 -21.60 11.60 -14.11
C SER A 156 -21.79 10.09 -14.21
N THR A 157 -20.73 9.34 -14.54
CA THR A 157 -20.77 7.87 -14.65
C THR A 157 -20.21 7.16 -13.41
N ALA A 158 -19.65 7.89 -12.48
CA ALA A 158 -19.14 7.36 -11.20
C ALA A 158 -20.33 6.99 -10.29
N LYS A 159 -20.59 5.66 -10.14
CA LYS A 159 -21.70 5.11 -9.36
C LYS A 159 -21.28 4.25 -8.18
N GLU A 160 -19.99 3.90 -8.10
CA GLU A 160 -19.48 3.07 -7.02
C GLU A 160 -19.17 3.90 -5.79
N ASP A 161 -19.10 3.26 -4.62
CA ASP A 161 -18.83 3.95 -3.37
C ASP A 161 -17.40 4.46 -3.31
N ILE A 162 -16.46 3.70 -3.87
CA ILE A 162 -15.02 4.03 -3.83
C ILE A 162 -14.34 3.67 -5.15
N TYR A 163 -13.58 4.61 -5.68
CA TYR A 163 -12.64 4.38 -6.78
C TYR A 163 -11.21 4.44 -6.27
N ALA A 164 -10.43 3.39 -6.53
CA ALA A 164 -9.05 3.29 -6.09
C ALA A 164 -8.09 3.34 -7.29
N PHE A 165 -7.08 4.21 -7.24
CA PHE A 165 -6.01 4.31 -8.23
C PHE A 165 -4.71 3.87 -7.61
N ILE A 166 -3.97 3.01 -8.32
CA ILE A 166 -2.61 2.61 -7.97
C ILE A 166 -1.66 3.31 -8.94
N PHE A 167 -0.62 3.95 -8.43
CA PHE A 167 0.28 4.77 -9.23
C PHE A 167 1.73 4.74 -8.71
N GLY A 168 2.67 5.20 -9.52
CA GLY A 168 4.06 5.38 -9.13
C GLY A 168 4.78 4.09 -8.74
N GLN A 169 4.42 2.96 -9.32
CA GLN A 169 4.99 1.64 -9.00
C GLN A 169 6.48 1.58 -9.29
N LYS A 170 7.26 1.06 -8.33
CA LYS A 170 8.70 0.80 -8.43
C LYS A 170 9.04 -0.54 -7.80
N GLY A 171 10.03 -1.25 -8.37
CA GLY A 171 10.47 -2.56 -7.88
C GLY A 171 10.04 -3.73 -8.77
N LEU A 172 10.39 -4.95 -8.36
CA LEU A 172 10.30 -6.15 -9.19
C LEU A 172 9.23 -7.16 -8.71
N MET A 173 8.34 -6.77 -7.80
CA MET A 173 7.29 -7.68 -7.32
C MET A 173 6.07 -7.62 -8.23
N ALA A 174 5.59 -8.77 -8.68
CA ALA A 174 4.36 -8.87 -9.47
C ALA A 174 3.12 -8.85 -8.58
N GLY A 175 2.06 -8.20 -9.06
CA GLY A 175 0.73 -8.21 -8.46
C GLY A 175 0.55 -7.24 -7.29
N ILE A 176 -0.26 -6.22 -7.51
CA ILE A 176 -0.73 -5.32 -6.46
C ILE A 176 -2.22 -5.57 -6.28
N GLY A 177 -2.61 -5.97 -5.06
CA GLY A 177 -4.00 -6.07 -4.65
C GLY A 177 -4.23 -5.18 -3.44
N LEU A 178 -5.36 -4.51 -3.39
CA LEU A 178 -5.80 -3.75 -2.22
C LEU A 178 -6.66 -4.60 -1.29
N GLN A 179 -7.28 -5.65 -1.81
CA GLN A 179 -8.15 -6.56 -1.08
C GLN A 179 -7.42 -7.20 0.13
N GLY A 180 -8.08 -7.24 1.27
CA GLY A 180 -7.50 -7.75 2.51
C GLY A 180 -6.52 -6.80 3.20
N SER A 181 -6.32 -5.58 2.67
CA SER A 181 -5.58 -4.54 3.38
C SER A 181 -6.43 -3.97 4.50
N LYS A 182 -5.87 -3.86 5.70
CA LYS A 182 -6.51 -3.19 6.83
C LYS A 182 -6.06 -1.73 6.88
N ILE A 183 -7.03 -0.82 6.86
CA ILE A 183 -6.82 0.63 6.98
C ILE A 183 -7.24 1.06 8.38
N THR A 184 -6.34 1.67 9.14
CA THR A 184 -6.58 2.07 10.53
C THR A 184 -6.21 3.53 10.74
N LYS A 185 -7.04 4.27 11.46
CA LYS A 185 -6.75 5.66 11.85
C LYS A 185 -5.56 5.70 12.80
N ILE A 186 -4.66 6.66 12.58
CA ILE A 186 -3.44 6.84 13.39
C ILE A 186 -3.30 8.27 13.86
N THR A 187 -2.49 8.46 14.91
CA THR A 187 -1.93 9.74 15.27
C THR A 187 -0.49 9.76 14.75
N PRO A 188 -0.12 10.70 13.86
CA PRO A 188 1.25 10.79 13.35
C PRO A 188 2.27 11.00 14.44
N GLY A 189 3.55 10.68 14.16
CA GLY A 189 4.68 11.04 15.00
C GLY A 189 4.76 12.57 15.22
N GLN A 190 5.36 12.97 16.34
CA GLN A 190 5.65 14.38 16.66
C GLN A 190 6.99 14.81 16.10
#